data_ae496f9ed8c9cad2415ff2c6d0b0ac1a
#
_entry.id   ae496f9ed8c9cad2415ff2c6d0b0ac1a
#
_cell.length_a   1.000
_cell.length_b   1.000
_cell.length_c   1.000
_cell.angle_alpha   90.00
_cell.angle_beta   90.00
_cell.angle_gamma   90.00
#
_symmetry.space_group_name_H-M   'P 1'
#
loop_
_entity.id
_entity.type
_entity.pdbx_description
1 polymer ?
#
loop_
_entity_poly.entity_id
_entity_poly.type
_entity_poly.pdbx_seq_one_letter_code
_entity_poly.pdbx_strand_id
1 'polypeptide(L)'
;VIKLGSTIAIDLGTSSVKVVKGKAGDKGIFVDAYTYIKLPADYKGFDSISQKEAVIRLMRPALRKAGIKGGQCILSISTSDIISRPMILPDMPEQSLRENVTYELSQYVPIDLEKYVVDYKAIKDDEDESKGRLYIIAAALPKSLLQDAVALLQKLNMKVRAIDLDFNALTRFFSFIDKRKDLEDSDNMIIDIGHEFTQVIVYNKNKIYISRIINHGSNDINLLIANALGKNPEDIALMKYTIGENTPPEVYGAVAGVFENIVTDIIRIIDYFNARYRGRSIKNIYLSGGGVAIGGINEYLSQALGMPVLVLKPDDWIKCRKNNIKDDWDISTFTTALGLLLKEK
;
A
#
# COMPACT_ATOMS: atom_id res chain seq x y z
N VAL A 1 24.66 -7.14 21.94
CA VAL A 1 23.29 -7.09 21.37
C VAL A 1 22.88 -5.63 21.29
N ILE A 2 22.98 -5.04 20.09
CA ILE A 2 22.51 -3.67 19.83
C ILE A 2 20.98 -3.72 20.00
N LYS A 3 20.45 -3.05 21.04
CA LYS A 3 19.01 -2.83 21.16
C LYS A 3 18.58 -2.02 19.92
N LEU A 4 17.97 -2.66 18.96
CA LEU A 4 17.31 -1.95 17.84
C LEU A 4 16.25 -1.03 18.45
N GLY A 5 16.47 0.27 18.34
CA GLY A 5 15.48 1.28 18.73
C GLY A 5 14.22 1.13 17.86
N SER A 6 13.05 1.48 18.42
CA SER A 6 11.81 1.49 17.65
C SER A 6 11.93 2.44 16.46
N THR A 7 11.45 2.01 15.31
CA THR A 7 11.35 2.80 14.07
C THR A 7 9.96 3.41 13.97
N ILE A 8 9.85 4.60 13.40
CA ILE A 8 8.56 5.22 13.08
C ILE A 8 8.27 4.91 11.61
N ALA A 9 7.22 4.16 11.36
CA ALA A 9 6.70 3.88 10.02
C ALA A 9 5.56 4.85 9.72
N ILE A 10 5.61 5.51 8.57
CA ILE A 10 4.64 6.49 8.13
C ILE A 10 4.11 6.07 6.78
N ASP A 11 2.82 5.79 6.71
CA ASP A 11 2.09 5.60 5.46
C ASP A 11 1.37 6.91 5.13
N LEU A 12 1.81 7.58 4.08
CA LEU A 12 1.24 8.82 3.59
C LEU A 12 0.32 8.52 2.41
N GLY A 13 -0.95 8.26 2.73
CA GLY A 13 -1.99 8.01 1.75
C GLY A 13 -2.69 9.27 1.27
N THR A 14 -3.65 9.11 0.38
CA THR A 14 -4.39 10.22 -0.27
C THR A 14 -5.48 10.83 0.62
N SER A 15 -6.01 10.10 1.61
CA SER A 15 -7.05 10.61 2.52
C SER A 15 -6.65 10.57 4.00
N SER A 16 -5.54 9.94 4.32
CA SER A 16 -5.10 9.77 5.71
C SER A 16 -3.62 9.47 5.80
N VAL A 17 -3.03 9.85 6.95
CA VAL A 17 -1.68 9.43 7.32
C VAL A 17 -1.79 8.42 8.46
N LYS A 18 -1.17 7.25 8.28
CA LYS A 18 -1.07 6.26 9.34
C LYS A 18 0.36 6.22 9.84
N VAL A 19 0.52 6.28 11.13
CA VAL A 19 1.83 6.26 11.77
C VAL A 19 1.87 5.14 12.79
N VAL A 20 2.87 4.29 12.67
CA VAL A 20 3.15 3.22 13.63
C VAL A 20 4.57 3.37 14.14
N LYS A 21 4.74 3.41 15.45
CA LYS A 21 6.04 3.30 16.10
C LYS A 21 6.20 1.89 16.65
N GLY A 22 7.27 1.21 16.26
CA GLY A 22 7.46 -0.15 16.67
C GLY A 22 8.74 -0.77 16.13
N LYS A 23 8.80 -2.07 16.22
CA LYS A 23 9.89 -2.90 15.71
C LYS A 23 9.36 -4.24 15.21
N ALA A 24 10.00 -4.80 14.21
CA ALA A 24 9.73 -6.15 13.74
C ALA A 24 10.94 -7.05 13.97
N GLY A 25 10.69 -8.34 14.07
CA GLY A 25 11.67 -9.40 14.20
C GLY A 25 11.03 -10.77 14.06
N ASP A 26 11.80 -11.83 14.24
CA ASP A 26 11.36 -13.22 14.06
C ASP A 26 10.14 -13.59 14.89
N LYS A 27 9.97 -12.97 16.06
CA LYS A 27 8.86 -13.23 17.00
C LYS A 27 7.58 -12.44 16.66
N GLY A 28 7.60 -11.58 15.66
CA GLY A 28 6.46 -10.78 15.29
C GLY A 28 6.74 -9.28 15.18
N ILE A 29 5.68 -8.51 14.99
CA ILE A 29 5.70 -7.05 14.96
C ILE A 29 5.24 -6.54 16.33
N PHE A 30 6.04 -5.69 16.94
CA PHE A 30 5.78 -5.09 18.25
C PHE A 30 5.46 -3.60 18.06
N VAL A 31 4.22 -3.22 18.31
CA VAL A 31 3.73 -1.86 18.17
C VAL A 31 3.79 -1.17 19.54
N ASP A 32 4.57 -0.09 19.64
CA ASP A 32 4.69 0.72 20.84
C ASP A 32 3.63 1.83 20.89
N ALA A 33 3.34 2.44 19.72
CA ALA A 33 2.33 3.48 19.55
C ALA A 33 1.88 3.56 18.09
N TYR A 34 0.67 4.04 17.87
CA TYR A 34 0.14 4.32 16.53
C TYR A 34 -0.79 5.52 16.54
N THR A 35 -1.04 6.08 15.37
CA THR A 35 -2.08 7.09 15.17
C THR A 35 -2.57 7.09 13.73
N TYR A 36 -3.86 7.36 13.58
CA TYR A 36 -4.53 7.61 12.32
C TYR A 36 -4.88 9.10 12.24
N ILE A 37 -4.57 9.73 11.11
CA ILE A 37 -4.76 11.16 10.90
C ILE A 37 -5.52 11.33 9.60
N LYS A 38 -6.80 11.72 9.69
CA LYS A 38 -7.60 12.04 8.52
C LYS A 38 -7.06 13.34 7.89
N LEU A 39 -6.87 13.33 6.58
CA LEU A 39 -6.52 14.50 5.79
C LEU A 39 -7.79 15.25 5.36
N PRO A 40 -7.68 16.54 5.03
CA PRO A 40 -8.80 17.32 4.48
C PRO A 40 -9.30 16.71 3.17
N ALA A 41 -10.58 16.87 2.86
CA ALA A 41 -11.17 16.32 1.64
C ALA A 41 -10.60 16.96 0.35
N ASP A 42 -10.12 18.19 0.44
CA ASP A 42 -9.46 18.93 -0.64
C ASP A 42 -7.95 18.64 -0.76
N TYR A 43 -7.42 17.71 0.05
CA TYR A 43 -6.03 17.31 -0.03
C TYR A 43 -5.76 16.54 -1.33
N LYS A 44 -4.90 17.10 -2.18
CA LYS A 44 -4.49 16.53 -3.47
C LYS A 44 -2.99 16.20 -3.54
N GLY A 45 -2.40 15.86 -2.41
CA GLY A 45 -0.95 15.63 -2.34
C GLY A 45 -0.17 16.85 -1.90
N PHE A 46 1.11 16.94 -2.31
CA PHE A 46 2.00 18.02 -1.91
C PHE A 46 2.10 19.17 -2.92
N ASP A 47 1.06 19.37 -3.72
CA ASP A 47 1.10 20.33 -4.85
C ASP A 47 1.19 21.80 -4.42
N SER A 48 0.87 22.10 -3.16
CA SER A 48 0.96 23.46 -2.65
C SER A 48 1.56 23.55 -1.24
N ILE A 49 2.13 24.73 -0.92
CA ILE A 49 2.67 25.02 0.42
C ILE A 49 1.57 24.95 1.47
N SER A 50 0.35 25.42 1.15
CA SER A 50 -0.79 25.42 2.07
C SER A 50 -1.21 24.00 2.47
N GLN A 51 -1.18 23.06 1.53
CA GLN A 51 -1.50 21.65 1.81
C GLN A 51 -0.43 20.99 2.70
N LYS A 52 0.85 21.25 2.43
CA LYS A 52 1.95 20.78 3.30
C LYS A 52 1.81 21.27 4.74
N GLU A 53 1.49 22.55 4.92
CA GLU A 53 1.29 23.11 6.25
C GLU A 53 0.02 22.57 6.95
N ALA A 54 -1.05 22.32 6.20
CA ALA A 54 -2.24 21.68 6.73
C ALA A 54 -1.93 20.28 7.29
N VAL A 55 -1.18 19.47 6.53
CA VAL A 55 -0.75 18.14 6.98
C VAL A 55 0.09 18.24 8.26
N ILE A 56 1.06 19.18 8.33
CA ILE A 56 1.88 19.37 9.52
C ILE A 56 1.05 19.78 10.74
N ARG A 57 0.06 20.69 10.55
CA ARG A 57 -0.85 21.11 11.63
C ARG A 57 -1.67 19.96 12.19
N LEU A 58 -2.07 19.00 11.35
CA LEU A 58 -2.82 17.81 11.76
C LEU A 58 -1.93 16.76 12.42
N MET A 59 -0.75 16.50 11.81
CA MET A 59 0.16 15.46 12.29
C MET A 59 0.77 15.80 13.66
N ARG A 60 1.17 17.04 13.89
CA ARG A 60 1.88 17.43 15.11
C ARG A 60 1.11 17.14 16.42
N PRO A 61 -0.16 17.53 16.58
CA PRO A 61 -0.93 17.19 17.77
C PRO A 61 -1.23 15.68 17.87
N ALA A 62 -1.51 15.02 16.74
CA ALA A 62 -1.81 13.59 16.73
C ALA A 62 -0.60 12.75 17.17
N LEU A 63 0.59 13.06 16.66
CA LEU A 63 1.84 12.42 17.08
C LEU A 63 2.13 12.64 18.55
N ARG A 64 1.92 13.87 19.06
CA ARG A 64 2.08 14.19 20.49
C ARG A 64 1.14 13.37 21.34
N LYS A 65 -0.15 13.28 20.96
CA LYS A 65 -1.17 12.49 21.66
C LYS A 65 -0.82 11.00 21.69
N ALA A 66 -0.24 10.47 20.60
CA ALA A 66 0.24 9.10 20.52
C ALA A 66 1.58 8.85 21.22
N GLY A 67 2.22 9.87 21.82
CA GLY A 67 3.52 9.73 22.48
C GLY A 67 4.69 9.58 21.50
N ILE A 68 4.51 9.93 20.22
CA ILE A 68 5.54 9.86 19.18
C ILE A 68 6.24 11.21 19.09
N LYS A 69 7.43 11.33 19.70
CA LYS A 69 8.16 12.60 19.84
C LYS A 69 9.17 12.89 18.72
N GLY A 70 9.17 12.11 17.64
CA GLY A 70 10.18 12.15 16.58
C GLY A 70 11.16 11.00 16.67
N GLY A 71 12.12 10.96 15.75
CA GLY A 71 13.12 9.90 15.65
C GLY A 71 13.35 9.43 14.22
N GLN A 72 14.02 8.30 14.06
CA GLN A 72 14.22 7.69 12.74
C GLN A 72 12.90 7.18 12.19
N CYS A 73 12.60 7.52 10.94
CA CYS A 73 11.38 7.11 10.27
C CYS A 73 11.65 6.48 8.90
N ILE A 74 10.72 5.63 8.49
CA ILE A 74 10.56 5.14 7.13
C ILE A 74 9.20 5.64 6.65
N LEU A 75 9.19 6.22 5.45
CA LEU A 75 7.99 6.76 4.82
C LEU A 75 7.60 5.88 3.65
N SER A 76 6.30 5.56 3.53
CA SER A 76 5.69 5.14 2.27
C SER A 76 4.91 6.29 1.66
N ILE A 77 5.04 6.44 0.34
CA ILE A 77 4.28 7.38 -0.45
C ILE A 77 3.38 6.59 -1.38
N SER A 78 2.10 6.94 -1.40
CA SER A 78 1.07 6.34 -2.22
C SER A 78 0.56 7.40 -3.20
N THR A 79 0.84 7.22 -4.49
CA THR A 79 0.38 8.12 -5.57
C THR A 79 0.32 7.37 -6.89
N SER A 80 -0.57 7.80 -7.78
CA SER A 80 -0.64 7.31 -9.15
C SER A 80 0.56 7.72 -10.03
N ASP A 81 1.38 8.68 -9.58
CA ASP A 81 2.56 9.17 -10.30
C ASP A 81 3.76 8.23 -10.18
N ILE A 82 3.66 7.18 -9.37
CA ILE A 82 4.69 6.16 -9.25
C ILE A 82 4.66 5.27 -10.50
N ILE A 83 5.78 5.24 -11.18
CA ILE A 83 5.98 4.29 -12.27
C ILE A 83 6.68 3.08 -11.69
N SER A 84 6.06 1.92 -11.75
CA SER A 84 6.69 0.66 -11.34
C SER A 84 6.62 -0.38 -12.45
N ARG A 85 7.72 -1.12 -12.63
CA ARG A 85 7.81 -2.13 -13.68
C ARG A 85 8.64 -3.34 -13.28
N PRO A 86 8.08 -4.54 -13.37
CA PRO A 86 8.86 -5.76 -13.31
C PRO A 86 9.60 -5.97 -14.65
N MET A 87 10.84 -6.39 -14.58
CA MET A 87 11.68 -6.74 -15.75
C MET A 87 12.64 -7.87 -15.40
N ILE A 88 13.15 -8.54 -16.41
CA ILE A 88 14.17 -9.59 -16.26
C ILE A 88 15.39 -9.13 -17.04
N LEU A 89 16.51 -8.98 -16.34
CA LEU A 89 17.79 -8.61 -16.93
C LEU A 89 18.86 -9.65 -16.61
N PRO A 90 19.92 -9.77 -17.44
CA PRO A 90 21.08 -10.59 -17.11
C PRO A 90 21.73 -10.12 -15.79
N ASP A 91 22.34 -11.05 -15.05
CA ASP A 91 23.19 -10.70 -13.90
C ASP A 91 24.44 -9.97 -14.43
N MET A 92 24.65 -8.76 -13.95
CA MET A 92 25.72 -7.87 -14.39
C MET A 92 26.18 -6.99 -13.24
N PRO A 93 27.35 -6.30 -13.34
CA PRO A 93 27.80 -5.37 -12.33
C PRO A 93 26.74 -4.30 -12.02
N GLU A 94 26.67 -3.86 -10.75
CA GLU A 94 25.63 -2.96 -10.24
C GLU A 94 25.49 -1.66 -11.05
N GLN A 95 26.62 -1.08 -11.49
CA GLN A 95 26.59 0.14 -12.30
C GLN A 95 25.88 -0.10 -13.65
N SER A 96 26.26 -1.16 -14.37
CA SER A 96 25.64 -1.53 -15.64
C SER A 96 24.16 -1.89 -15.45
N LEU A 97 23.82 -2.55 -14.33
CA LEU A 97 22.46 -2.90 -14.01
C LEU A 97 21.60 -1.64 -13.80
N ARG A 98 22.09 -0.64 -13.08
CA ARG A 98 21.43 0.65 -12.88
C ARG A 98 21.18 1.40 -14.18
N GLU A 99 22.18 1.44 -15.07
CA GLU A 99 22.07 2.06 -16.39
C GLU A 99 21.03 1.35 -17.26
N ASN A 100 21.07 0.01 -17.31
CA ASN A 100 20.10 -0.79 -18.06
C ASN A 100 18.69 -0.66 -17.52
N VAL A 101 18.49 -0.68 -16.20
CA VAL A 101 17.17 -0.46 -15.58
C VAL A 101 16.61 0.91 -15.97
N THR A 102 17.44 1.95 -15.93
CA THR A 102 17.02 3.30 -16.30
C THR A 102 16.67 3.38 -17.80
N TYR A 103 17.48 2.76 -18.65
CA TYR A 103 17.24 2.69 -20.08
C TYR A 103 15.92 1.96 -20.37
N GLU A 104 15.71 0.77 -19.80
CA GLU A 104 14.48 0.00 -19.98
C GLU A 104 13.24 0.79 -19.54
N LEU A 105 13.31 1.48 -18.38
CA LEU A 105 12.20 2.34 -17.95
C LEU A 105 11.90 3.44 -18.98
N SER A 106 12.92 4.06 -19.56
CA SER A 106 12.77 5.13 -20.54
C SER A 106 12.04 4.71 -21.83
N GLN A 107 12.15 3.44 -22.19
CA GLN A 107 11.48 2.90 -23.39
C GLN A 107 9.96 2.78 -23.24
N TYR A 108 9.47 2.73 -21.99
CA TYR A 108 8.07 2.46 -21.72
C TYR A 108 7.28 3.69 -21.29
N VAL A 109 7.96 4.73 -20.86
CA VAL A 109 7.28 5.92 -20.32
C VAL A 109 7.88 7.16 -20.97
N PRO A 110 7.08 7.95 -21.70
CA PRO A 110 7.54 9.18 -22.34
C PRO A 110 7.71 10.31 -21.30
N ILE A 111 8.55 10.09 -20.30
CA ILE A 111 8.85 11.07 -19.24
C ILE A 111 10.32 11.48 -19.29
N ASP A 112 10.55 12.69 -18.81
CA ASP A 112 11.90 13.18 -18.56
C ASP A 112 12.45 12.56 -17.25
N LEU A 113 13.17 11.44 -17.39
CA LEU A 113 13.73 10.72 -16.24
C LEU A 113 14.70 11.59 -15.40
N GLU A 114 15.20 12.72 -15.93
CA GLU A 114 16.02 13.64 -15.14
C GLU A 114 15.22 14.27 -13.97
N LYS A 115 13.90 14.33 -14.08
CA LYS A 115 13.00 14.82 -13.02
C LYS A 115 12.60 13.74 -12.02
N TYR A 116 13.05 12.50 -12.23
CA TYR A 116 12.70 11.36 -11.40
C TYR A 116 13.90 10.80 -10.65
N VAL A 117 13.64 10.17 -9.51
CA VAL A 117 14.57 9.25 -8.88
C VAL A 117 14.18 7.85 -9.32
N VAL A 118 15.11 7.16 -9.95
CA VAL A 118 14.94 5.75 -10.34
C VAL A 118 15.68 4.88 -9.33
N ASP A 119 14.96 3.88 -8.80
CA ASP A 119 15.54 2.85 -7.95
C ASP A 119 14.96 1.49 -8.31
N TYR A 120 15.61 0.41 -7.87
CA TYR A 120 15.17 -0.94 -8.20
C TYR A 120 15.53 -1.93 -7.08
N LYS A 121 14.77 -3.01 -7.03
CA LYS A 121 15.08 -4.19 -6.22
C LYS A 121 15.35 -5.36 -7.17
N ALA A 122 16.53 -5.96 -7.06
CA ALA A 122 16.90 -7.16 -7.81
C ALA A 122 16.81 -8.39 -6.90
N ILE A 123 16.22 -9.47 -7.41
CA ILE A 123 16.09 -10.76 -6.75
C ILE A 123 16.68 -11.80 -7.70
N LYS A 124 17.62 -12.62 -7.21
CA LYS A 124 18.10 -13.80 -7.94
C LYS A 124 16.98 -14.82 -8.00
N ASP A 125 16.71 -15.34 -9.17
CA ASP A 125 15.74 -16.40 -9.37
C ASP A 125 16.44 -17.74 -9.29
N ASP A 126 16.44 -18.35 -8.10
CA ASP A 126 17.07 -19.65 -7.87
C ASP A 126 16.24 -20.82 -8.45
N GLU A 127 14.96 -20.55 -8.80
CA GLU A 127 14.02 -21.55 -9.33
C GLU A 127 14.00 -21.61 -10.86
N ASP A 128 14.55 -20.61 -11.56
CA ASP A 128 14.57 -20.60 -13.02
C ASP A 128 15.86 -21.28 -13.51
N GLU A 129 15.71 -22.28 -14.39
CA GLU A 129 16.81 -22.96 -15.10
C GLU A 129 17.69 -21.99 -15.92
N SER A 130 17.27 -20.75 -16.09
CA SER A 130 18.01 -19.65 -16.72
C SER A 130 19.05 -19.06 -15.77
N LYS A 131 20.11 -19.81 -15.49
CA LYS A 131 21.28 -19.32 -14.72
C LYS A 131 21.76 -17.97 -15.24
N GLY A 132 21.88 -16.96 -14.36
CA GLY A 132 22.43 -15.66 -14.68
C GLY A 132 21.41 -14.58 -15.06
N ARG A 133 20.14 -14.72 -14.64
CA ARG A 133 19.13 -13.66 -14.78
C ARG A 133 18.70 -13.12 -13.41
N LEU A 134 18.37 -11.83 -13.38
CA LEU A 134 17.83 -11.14 -12.24
C LEU A 134 16.38 -10.77 -12.52
N TYR A 135 15.52 -11.06 -11.58
CA TYR A 135 14.18 -10.50 -11.54
C TYR A 135 14.23 -9.15 -10.83
N ILE A 136 13.77 -8.11 -11.52
CA ILE A 136 13.89 -6.73 -11.05
C ILE A 136 12.50 -6.11 -10.97
N ILE A 137 12.22 -5.43 -9.88
CA ILE A 137 11.14 -4.45 -9.81
C ILE A 137 11.76 -3.06 -9.78
N ALA A 138 11.63 -2.33 -10.86
CA ALA A 138 12.12 -0.96 -10.97
C ALA A 138 10.98 0.02 -10.67
N ALA A 139 11.35 1.18 -10.11
CA ALA A 139 10.42 2.26 -9.86
C ALA A 139 11.04 3.62 -10.12
N ALA A 140 10.21 4.56 -10.57
CA ALA A 140 10.57 5.96 -10.73
C ALA A 140 9.56 6.87 -10.01
N LEU A 141 10.08 7.80 -9.20
CA LEU A 141 9.30 8.78 -8.45
C LEU A 141 9.75 10.20 -8.80
N PRO A 142 8.83 11.18 -8.90
CA PRO A 142 9.20 12.59 -9.09
C PRO A 142 10.11 13.08 -7.96
N LYS A 143 11.21 13.72 -8.33
CA LYS A 143 12.17 14.31 -7.35
C LYS A 143 11.51 15.34 -6.44
N SER A 144 10.60 16.14 -6.97
CA SER A 144 9.84 17.15 -6.21
C SER A 144 9.03 16.51 -5.08
N LEU A 145 8.32 15.42 -5.37
CA LEU A 145 7.52 14.70 -4.37
C LEU A 145 8.39 14.19 -3.21
N LEU A 146 9.55 13.62 -3.53
CA LEU A 146 10.49 13.13 -2.53
C LEU A 146 11.05 14.27 -1.66
N GLN A 147 11.44 15.39 -2.28
CA GLN A 147 11.95 16.55 -1.56
C GLN A 147 10.90 17.13 -0.61
N ASP A 148 9.67 17.23 -1.06
CA ASP A 148 8.55 17.74 -0.29
C ASP A 148 8.20 16.85 0.90
N ALA A 149 8.20 15.53 0.69
CA ALA A 149 7.96 14.55 1.77
C ALA A 149 9.07 14.61 2.83
N VAL A 150 10.33 14.71 2.42
CA VAL A 150 11.46 14.85 3.35
C VAL A 150 11.37 16.15 4.14
N ALA A 151 11.08 17.27 3.47
CA ALA A 151 10.94 18.59 4.11
C ALA A 151 9.80 18.60 5.14
N LEU A 152 8.66 17.96 4.84
CA LEU A 152 7.55 17.80 5.77
C LEU A 152 7.99 17.06 7.04
N LEU A 153 8.66 15.93 6.88
CA LEU A 153 9.08 15.11 8.01
C LEU A 153 10.14 15.80 8.88
N GLN A 154 11.05 16.57 8.27
CA GLN A 154 12.02 17.39 9.00
C GLN A 154 11.32 18.42 9.90
N LYS A 155 10.25 19.08 9.43
CA LYS A 155 9.43 20.01 10.24
C LYS A 155 8.71 19.32 11.41
N LEU A 156 8.58 17.99 11.38
CA LEU A 156 8.03 17.17 12.45
C LEU A 156 9.11 16.54 13.36
N ASN A 157 10.37 16.98 13.25
CA ASN A 157 11.52 16.43 13.97
C ASN A 157 11.76 14.95 13.69
N MET A 158 11.43 14.50 12.47
CA MET A 158 11.66 13.13 12.03
C MET A 158 12.87 13.05 11.11
N LYS A 159 13.72 12.06 11.34
CA LYS A 159 14.90 11.79 10.52
C LYS A 159 14.57 10.65 9.56
N VAL A 160 14.42 10.96 8.29
CA VAL A 160 14.11 9.98 7.25
C VAL A 160 15.30 9.04 7.07
N ARG A 161 15.08 7.75 7.32
CA ARG A 161 16.05 6.67 7.07
C ARG A 161 15.91 6.13 5.65
N ALA A 162 14.65 5.98 5.21
CA ALA A 162 14.33 5.50 3.88
C ALA A 162 12.94 6.00 3.46
N ILE A 163 12.76 6.12 2.16
CA ILE A 163 11.45 6.21 1.52
C ILE A 163 11.23 4.89 0.80
N ASP A 164 10.03 4.38 0.87
CA ASP A 164 9.63 3.11 0.27
C ASP A 164 8.32 3.27 -0.47
N LEU A 165 7.97 2.26 -1.24
CA LEU A 165 6.72 2.21 -1.99
C LEU A 165 5.73 1.29 -1.28
N ASP A 166 4.45 1.64 -1.36
CA ASP A 166 3.37 0.91 -0.73
C ASP A 166 3.35 -0.57 -1.15
N PHE A 167 3.48 -0.87 -2.44
CA PHE A 167 3.51 -2.24 -2.92
C PHE A 167 4.66 -3.08 -2.33
N ASN A 168 5.83 -2.47 -2.08
CA ASN A 168 6.94 -3.16 -1.41
C ASN A 168 6.62 -3.43 0.06
N ALA A 169 6.04 -2.44 0.74
CA ALA A 169 5.67 -2.55 2.15
C ALA A 169 4.57 -3.60 2.34
N LEU A 170 3.52 -3.55 1.50
CA LEU A 170 2.44 -4.54 1.49
C LEU A 170 2.98 -5.95 1.22
N THR A 171 3.79 -6.13 0.19
CA THR A 171 4.37 -7.43 -0.13
C THR A 171 5.16 -7.98 1.04
N ARG A 172 6.01 -7.18 1.71
CA ARG A 172 6.74 -7.64 2.90
C ARG A 172 5.82 -8.04 4.05
N PHE A 173 4.75 -7.27 4.28
CA PHE A 173 3.79 -7.58 5.32
C PHE A 173 3.08 -8.91 5.06
N PHE A 174 2.55 -9.09 3.87
CA PHE A 174 1.82 -10.31 3.53
C PHE A 174 2.76 -11.53 3.40
N SER A 175 3.98 -11.38 2.86
CA SER A 175 4.99 -12.45 2.88
C SER A 175 5.40 -12.86 4.30
N PHE A 176 5.42 -11.90 5.23
CA PHE A 176 5.64 -12.19 6.64
C PHE A 176 4.50 -13.01 7.25
N ILE A 177 3.25 -12.77 6.84
CA ILE A 177 2.08 -13.55 7.24
C ILE A 177 2.09 -14.93 6.58
N ASP A 178 2.35 -15.01 5.27
CA ASP A 178 2.38 -16.26 4.51
C ASP A 178 3.36 -17.26 5.11
N LYS A 179 4.57 -16.79 5.44
CA LYS A 179 5.59 -17.62 6.10
C LYS A 179 5.10 -18.25 7.40
N ARG A 180 4.19 -17.60 8.13
CA ARG A 180 3.64 -18.08 9.39
C ARG A 180 2.43 -18.97 9.24
N LYS A 181 1.84 -18.98 8.05
CA LYS A 181 0.69 -19.80 7.69
C LYS A 181 1.06 -20.97 6.77
N ASP A 182 2.37 -21.18 6.55
CA ASP A 182 2.89 -22.18 5.59
C ASP A 182 2.34 -21.99 4.16
N LEU A 183 2.15 -20.72 3.76
CA LEU A 183 1.64 -20.32 2.44
C LEU A 183 2.72 -19.65 1.58
N GLU A 184 3.99 -19.67 2.02
CA GLU A 184 5.09 -18.95 1.37
C GLU A 184 5.44 -19.46 -0.05
N ASP A 185 5.06 -20.68 -0.39
CA ASP A 185 5.29 -21.26 -1.72
C ASP A 185 4.12 -21.02 -2.70
N SER A 186 3.12 -20.27 -2.27
CA SER A 186 1.95 -19.95 -3.08
C SER A 186 2.10 -18.62 -3.81
N ASP A 187 1.53 -18.53 -5.01
CA ASP A 187 1.31 -17.26 -5.68
C ASP A 187 0.08 -16.59 -5.08
N ASN A 188 0.28 -15.42 -4.50
CA ASN A 188 -0.75 -14.71 -3.75
C ASN A 188 -1.03 -13.35 -4.39
N MET A 189 -2.24 -12.84 -4.18
CA MET A 189 -2.66 -11.52 -4.61
C MET A 189 -3.02 -10.65 -3.41
N ILE A 190 -2.65 -9.38 -3.46
CA ILE A 190 -3.12 -8.34 -2.54
C ILE A 190 -3.98 -7.38 -3.34
N ILE A 191 -5.16 -7.08 -2.83
CA ILE A 191 -6.06 -6.03 -3.30
C ILE A 191 -6.10 -4.98 -2.19
N ASP A 192 -5.42 -3.85 -2.38
CA ASP A 192 -5.40 -2.75 -1.42
C ASP A 192 -6.32 -1.64 -1.91
N ILE A 193 -7.52 -1.57 -1.32
CA ILE A 193 -8.53 -0.58 -1.68
C ILE A 193 -8.27 0.71 -0.91
N GLY A 194 -7.65 1.66 -1.59
CA GLY A 194 -7.37 2.99 -1.09
C GLY A 194 -8.56 3.96 -1.22
N HIS A 195 -8.27 5.25 -1.05
CA HIS A 195 -9.26 6.31 -1.20
C HIS A 195 -9.45 6.69 -2.68
N GLU A 196 -8.37 7.03 -3.38
CA GLU A 196 -8.39 7.47 -4.78
C GLU A 196 -8.19 6.30 -5.77
N PHE A 197 -7.50 5.26 -5.39
CA PHE A 197 -7.17 4.14 -6.26
C PHE A 197 -7.08 2.83 -5.48
N THR A 198 -7.18 1.73 -6.22
CA THR A 198 -6.95 0.37 -5.72
C THR A 198 -5.64 -0.15 -6.28
N GLN A 199 -4.77 -0.65 -5.42
CA GLN A 199 -3.54 -1.31 -5.84
C GLN A 199 -3.69 -2.82 -5.82
N VAL A 200 -3.29 -3.46 -6.93
CA VAL A 200 -3.30 -4.92 -7.07
C VAL A 200 -1.87 -5.41 -7.25
N ILE A 201 -1.46 -6.35 -6.39
CA ILE A 201 -0.12 -6.91 -6.37
C ILE A 201 -0.23 -8.43 -6.48
N VAL A 202 0.47 -9.04 -7.43
CA VAL A 202 0.66 -10.50 -7.48
C VAL A 202 2.10 -10.80 -7.09
N TYR A 203 2.27 -11.67 -6.11
CA TYR A 203 3.59 -11.93 -5.53
C TYR A 203 3.73 -13.40 -5.06
N ASN A 204 4.97 -13.82 -4.90
CA ASN A 204 5.35 -15.04 -4.20
C ASN A 204 6.58 -14.74 -3.36
N LYS A 205 6.56 -15.04 -2.07
CA LYS A 205 7.59 -14.60 -1.13
C LYS A 205 7.79 -13.07 -1.24
N ASN A 206 9.00 -12.62 -1.55
CA ASN A 206 9.33 -11.21 -1.76
C ASN A 206 9.44 -10.82 -3.25
N LYS A 207 9.07 -11.72 -4.18
CA LYS A 207 9.10 -11.49 -5.62
C LYS A 207 7.74 -10.97 -6.08
N ILE A 208 7.72 -9.79 -6.66
CA ILE A 208 6.51 -9.13 -7.17
C ILE A 208 6.42 -9.38 -8.66
N TYR A 209 5.45 -10.16 -9.11
CA TYR A 209 5.21 -10.42 -10.54
C TYR A 209 4.44 -9.30 -11.22
N ILE A 210 3.47 -8.74 -10.52
CA ILE A 210 2.61 -7.67 -11.01
C ILE A 210 2.41 -6.66 -9.88
N SER A 211 2.50 -5.37 -10.21
CA SER A 211 2.01 -4.27 -9.40
C SER A 211 1.25 -3.33 -10.33
N ARG A 212 -0.04 -3.14 -10.08
CA ARG A 212 -0.94 -2.32 -10.90
C ARG A 212 -1.80 -1.43 -10.04
N ILE A 213 -1.99 -0.21 -10.51
CA ILE A 213 -2.93 0.75 -9.95
C ILE A 213 -4.18 0.73 -10.83
N ILE A 214 -5.33 0.52 -10.21
CA ILE A 214 -6.66 0.69 -10.78
C ILE A 214 -7.14 2.06 -10.30
N ASN A 215 -7.46 2.96 -11.22
CA ASN A 215 -7.87 4.34 -10.93
C ASN A 215 -9.31 4.43 -10.41
N HIS A 216 -9.66 3.52 -9.50
CA HIS A 216 -10.91 3.48 -8.76
C HIS A 216 -10.62 3.19 -7.30
N GLY A 217 -11.22 4.00 -6.42
CA GLY A 217 -11.08 3.86 -4.98
C GLY A 217 -12.38 4.10 -4.23
N SER A 218 -12.29 4.10 -2.91
CA SER A 218 -13.46 4.30 -2.06
C SER A 218 -14.06 5.71 -2.16
N ASN A 219 -13.36 6.68 -2.74
CA ASN A 219 -13.85 8.02 -2.99
C ASN A 219 -14.88 8.07 -4.13
N ASP A 220 -14.72 7.25 -5.16
CA ASP A 220 -15.69 7.17 -6.27
C ASP A 220 -17.07 6.80 -5.76
N ILE A 221 -17.14 5.93 -4.75
CA ILE A 221 -18.39 5.56 -4.07
C ILE A 221 -19.02 6.79 -3.42
N ASN A 222 -18.23 7.60 -2.71
CA ASN A 222 -18.72 8.81 -2.07
C ASN A 222 -19.29 9.79 -3.10
N LEU A 223 -18.59 9.98 -4.22
CA LEU A 223 -19.03 10.89 -5.29
C LEU A 223 -20.32 10.40 -5.94
N LEU A 224 -20.45 9.10 -6.21
CA LEU A 224 -21.66 8.54 -6.80
C LEU A 224 -22.87 8.64 -5.86
N ILE A 225 -22.69 8.31 -4.56
CA ILE A 225 -23.74 8.46 -3.56
C ILE A 225 -24.13 9.93 -3.42
N ALA A 226 -23.18 10.85 -3.37
CA ALA A 226 -23.40 12.28 -3.27
C ALA A 226 -24.25 12.79 -4.44
N ASN A 227 -23.89 12.41 -5.67
CA ASN A 227 -24.63 12.76 -6.87
C ASN A 227 -26.05 12.19 -6.86
N ALA A 228 -26.22 10.92 -6.49
CA ALA A 228 -27.52 10.26 -6.45
C ALA A 228 -28.47 10.87 -5.42
N LEU A 229 -27.94 11.30 -4.26
CA LEU A 229 -28.73 11.86 -3.16
C LEU A 229 -28.77 13.39 -3.15
N GLY A 230 -28.05 14.08 -4.02
CA GLY A 230 -27.94 15.54 -4.04
C GLY A 230 -27.31 16.12 -2.76
N LYS A 231 -26.35 15.40 -2.16
CA LYS A 231 -25.69 15.76 -0.89
C LYS A 231 -24.20 16.00 -1.08
N ASN A 232 -23.54 16.62 -0.09
CA ASN A 232 -22.08 16.73 -0.09
C ASN A 232 -21.43 15.37 0.17
N PRO A 233 -20.31 15.04 -0.52
CA PRO A 233 -19.58 13.79 -0.32
C PRO A 233 -19.12 13.56 1.14
N GLU A 234 -18.79 14.63 1.88
CA GLU A 234 -18.38 14.54 3.27
C GLU A 234 -19.49 14.06 4.21
N ASP A 235 -20.72 14.51 3.95
CA ASP A 235 -21.89 14.19 4.79
C ASP A 235 -22.32 12.73 4.67
N ILE A 236 -21.98 12.10 3.53
CA ILE A 236 -22.44 10.75 3.21
C ILE A 236 -21.30 9.70 3.21
N ALA A 237 -20.08 10.13 3.46
CA ALA A 237 -18.90 9.25 3.39
C ALA A 237 -18.97 8.00 4.29
N LEU A 238 -19.78 8.04 5.35
CA LEU A 238 -19.99 6.91 6.26
C LEU A 238 -21.04 5.92 5.75
N MET A 239 -21.90 6.29 4.81
CA MET A 239 -23.01 5.43 4.35
C MET A 239 -22.52 4.13 3.71
N LYS A 240 -21.39 4.15 3.01
CA LYS A 240 -20.79 2.96 2.40
C LYS A 240 -20.34 1.90 3.40
N TYR A 241 -20.15 2.26 4.67
CA TYR A 241 -19.73 1.32 5.71
C TYR A 241 -20.91 0.59 6.38
N THR A 242 -22.14 1.07 6.16
CA THR A 242 -23.37 0.57 6.76
C THR A 242 -24.28 -0.12 5.74
N ILE A 243 -23.68 -0.75 4.70
CA ILE A 243 -24.45 -1.46 3.67
C ILE A 243 -25.07 -2.72 4.28
N GLY A 244 -26.39 -2.86 4.07
CA GLY A 244 -27.20 -3.96 4.58
C GLY A 244 -28.60 -3.95 3.94
N GLU A 245 -29.52 -4.74 4.48
CA GLU A 245 -30.88 -4.92 3.93
C GLU A 245 -31.68 -3.63 3.75
N ASN A 246 -31.42 -2.62 4.57
CA ASN A 246 -32.10 -1.33 4.53
C ASN A 246 -31.32 -0.23 3.77
N THR A 247 -30.29 -0.61 3.01
CA THR A 247 -29.50 0.36 2.24
C THR A 247 -30.33 0.89 1.08
N PRO A 248 -30.41 2.23 0.90
CA PRO A 248 -31.09 2.80 -0.26
C PRO A 248 -30.55 2.23 -1.57
N PRO A 249 -31.43 1.93 -2.56
CA PRO A 249 -31.00 1.35 -3.85
C PRO A 249 -29.91 2.17 -4.56
N GLU A 250 -29.97 3.50 -4.43
CA GLU A 250 -28.99 4.43 -5.03
C GLU A 250 -27.61 4.25 -4.40
N VAL A 251 -27.52 4.01 -3.08
CA VAL A 251 -26.27 3.76 -2.36
C VAL A 251 -25.71 2.39 -2.78
N TYR A 252 -26.58 1.38 -2.80
CA TYR A 252 -26.18 0.05 -3.23
C TYR A 252 -25.68 0.04 -4.66
N GLY A 253 -26.41 0.70 -5.58
CA GLY A 253 -26.01 0.81 -6.98
C GLY A 253 -24.67 1.54 -7.18
N ALA A 254 -24.43 2.59 -6.42
CA ALA A 254 -23.15 3.32 -6.45
C ALA A 254 -21.97 2.42 -6.03
N VAL A 255 -22.15 1.67 -4.96
CA VAL A 255 -21.10 0.74 -4.47
C VAL A 255 -20.86 -0.38 -5.47
N ALA A 256 -21.93 -1.03 -5.97
CA ALA A 256 -21.83 -2.10 -6.93
C ALA A 256 -21.14 -1.64 -8.23
N GLY A 257 -21.50 -0.47 -8.76
CA GLY A 257 -20.92 0.05 -10.00
C GLY A 257 -19.42 0.33 -9.92
N VAL A 258 -18.93 0.84 -8.78
CA VAL A 258 -17.48 1.02 -8.57
C VAL A 258 -16.77 -0.33 -8.51
N PHE A 259 -17.34 -1.28 -7.77
CA PHE A 259 -16.71 -2.58 -7.62
C PHE A 259 -16.75 -3.45 -8.88
N GLU A 260 -17.76 -3.32 -9.73
CA GLU A 260 -17.78 -3.98 -11.04
C GLU A 260 -16.59 -3.56 -11.91
N ASN A 261 -16.23 -2.27 -11.91
CA ASN A 261 -15.04 -1.78 -12.60
C ASN A 261 -13.76 -2.35 -12.01
N ILE A 262 -13.62 -2.32 -10.67
CA ILE A 262 -12.45 -2.87 -9.97
C ILE A 262 -12.31 -4.37 -10.25
N VAL A 263 -13.40 -5.14 -10.16
CA VAL A 263 -13.42 -6.59 -10.45
C VAL A 263 -13.02 -6.87 -11.88
N THR A 264 -13.54 -6.11 -12.85
CA THR A 264 -13.19 -6.27 -14.26
C THR A 264 -11.69 -6.12 -14.49
N ASP A 265 -11.07 -5.14 -13.87
CA ASP A 265 -9.63 -4.92 -13.99
C ASP A 265 -8.82 -6.00 -13.23
N ILE A 266 -9.31 -6.46 -12.07
CA ILE A 266 -8.68 -7.58 -11.35
C ILE A 266 -8.71 -8.86 -12.19
N ILE A 267 -9.83 -9.19 -12.83
CA ILE A 267 -9.94 -10.37 -13.71
C ILE A 267 -8.92 -10.28 -14.84
N ARG A 268 -8.78 -9.11 -15.48
CA ARG A 268 -7.76 -8.90 -16.52
C ARG A 268 -6.33 -9.12 -15.99
N ILE A 269 -6.05 -8.72 -14.76
CA ILE A 269 -4.75 -8.95 -14.11
C ILE A 269 -4.53 -10.46 -13.87
N ILE A 270 -5.55 -11.17 -13.40
CA ILE A 270 -5.51 -12.64 -13.19
C ILE A 270 -5.25 -13.35 -14.53
N ASP A 271 -5.99 -13.00 -15.58
CA ASP A 271 -5.84 -13.59 -16.92
C ASP A 271 -4.45 -13.30 -17.48
N TYR A 272 -3.96 -12.07 -17.33
CA TYR A 272 -2.60 -11.72 -17.75
C TYR A 272 -1.55 -12.54 -17.00
N PHE A 273 -1.70 -12.70 -15.66
CA PHE A 273 -0.79 -13.50 -14.86
C PHE A 273 -0.76 -14.95 -15.32
N ASN A 274 -1.92 -15.58 -15.47
CA ASN A 274 -2.05 -16.98 -15.92
C ASN A 274 -1.47 -17.19 -17.32
N ALA A 275 -1.69 -16.25 -18.23
CA ALA A 275 -1.13 -16.33 -19.61
C ALA A 275 0.40 -16.14 -19.64
N ARG A 276 0.92 -15.21 -18.82
CA ARG A 276 2.34 -14.82 -18.82
C ARG A 276 3.20 -15.82 -18.06
N TYR A 277 2.70 -16.36 -16.95
CA TYR A 277 3.42 -17.26 -16.06
C TYR A 277 2.78 -18.66 -16.09
N ARG A 278 3.00 -19.37 -17.21
CA ARG A 278 2.39 -20.69 -17.45
C ARG A 278 2.70 -21.68 -16.32
N GLY A 279 1.69 -22.43 -15.90
CA GLY A 279 1.79 -23.40 -14.80
C GLY A 279 1.67 -22.79 -13.40
N ARG A 280 1.56 -21.47 -13.29
CA ARG A 280 1.30 -20.74 -12.03
C ARG A 280 -0.17 -20.31 -11.96
N SER A 281 -0.69 -20.22 -10.75
CA SER A 281 -2.05 -19.72 -10.50
C SER A 281 -2.12 -19.09 -9.11
N ILE A 282 -2.86 -17.99 -8.99
CA ILE A 282 -3.11 -17.33 -7.70
C ILE A 282 -3.87 -18.28 -6.79
N LYS A 283 -3.41 -18.45 -5.56
CA LYS A 283 -3.99 -19.37 -4.55
C LYS A 283 -4.76 -18.63 -3.46
N ASN A 284 -4.24 -17.47 -3.04
CA ASN A 284 -4.87 -16.69 -1.98
C ASN A 284 -4.99 -15.23 -2.43
N ILE A 285 -6.10 -14.60 -2.07
CA ILE A 285 -6.35 -13.18 -2.27
C ILE A 285 -6.53 -12.53 -0.91
N TYR A 286 -5.71 -11.52 -0.62
CA TYR A 286 -5.78 -10.73 0.61
C TYR A 286 -6.38 -9.36 0.31
N LEU A 287 -7.32 -8.93 1.15
CA LEU A 287 -7.91 -7.60 1.09
C LEU A 287 -7.28 -6.69 2.14
N SER A 288 -6.91 -5.50 1.74
CA SER A 288 -6.21 -4.48 2.53
C SER A 288 -6.74 -3.08 2.23
N GLY A 289 -6.30 -2.10 3.02
CA GLY A 289 -6.67 -0.70 2.87
C GLY A 289 -7.95 -0.30 3.58
N GLY A 290 -8.26 0.99 3.52
CA GLY A 290 -9.47 1.53 4.16
C GLY A 290 -10.78 1.04 3.57
N GLY A 291 -10.76 0.53 2.33
CA GLY A 291 -11.92 -0.05 1.67
C GLY A 291 -12.41 -1.37 2.27
N VAL A 292 -11.58 -2.06 3.07
CA VAL A 292 -11.98 -3.28 3.80
C VAL A 292 -13.19 -3.05 4.69
N ALA A 293 -13.34 -1.83 5.22
CA ALA A 293 -14.46 -1.46 6.08
C ALA A 293 -15.80 -1.30 5.34
N ILE A 294 -15.82 -1.34 4.00
CA ILE A 294 -17.07 -1.25 3.22
C ILE A 294 -17.87 -2.53 3.46
N GLY A 295 -19.15 -2.36 3.86
CA GLY A 295 -20.01 -3.50 4.21
C GLY A 295 -20.15 -4.50 3.07
N GLY A 296 -19.90 -5.78 3.36
CA GLY A 296 -20.07 -6.90 2.41
C GLY A 296 -19.03 -7.00 1.29
N ILE A 297 -17.95 -6.21 1.32
CA ILE A 297 -16.97 -6.12 0.22
C ILE A 297 -16.21 -7.44 0.01
N ASN A 298 -15.81 -8.11 1.08
CA ASN A 298 -15.05 -9.36 0.96
C ASN A 298 -15.92 -10.50 0.38
N GLU A 299 -17.18 -10.58 0.76
CA GLU A 299 -18.16 -11.52 0.20
C GLU A 299 -18.40 -11.23 -1.27
N TYR A 300 -18.64 -9.98 -1.60
CA TYR A 300 -18.83 -9.54 -2.99
C TYR A 300 -17.65 -9.90 -3.87
N LEU A 301 -16.43 -9.54 -3.46
CA LEU A 301 -15.22 -9.85 -4.21
C LEU A 301 -14.98 -11.35 -4.31
N SER A 302 -15.24 -12.11 -3.23
CA SER A 302 -15.09 -13.56 -3.26
C SER A 302 -16.03 -14.22 -4.27
N GLN A 303 -17.27 -13.76 -4.34
CA GLN A 303 -18.24 -14.25 -5.31
C GLN A 303 -17.87 -13.87 -6.74
N ALA A 304 -17.50 -12.60 -6.96
CA ALA A 304 -17.20 -12.07 -8.28
C ALA A 304 -15.92 -12.69 -8.88
N LEU A 305 -14.91 -12.96 -8.05
CA LEU A 305 -13.63 -13.55 -8.48
C LEU A 305 -13.64 -15.09 -8.47
N GLY A 306 -14.69 -15.71 -7.90
CA GLY A 306 -14.77 -17.18 -7.75
C GLY A 306 -13.71 -17.76 -6.82
N MET A 307 -13.14 -16.95 -5.92
CA MET A 307 -12.07 -17.32 -4.99
C MET A 307 -12.27 -16.64 -3.65
N PRO A 308 -11.91 -17.31 -2.52
CA PRO A 308 -11.99 -16.66 -1.21
C PRO A 308 -11.08 -15.42 -1.13
N VAL A 309 -11.66 -14.28 -0.73
CA VAL A 309 -10.94 -13.06 -0.43
C VAL A 309 -10.81 -12.94 1.08
N LEU A 310 -9.57 -12.88 1.58
CA LEU A 310 -9.25 -12.98 2.98
C LEU A 310 -8.97 -11.59 3.58
N VAL A 311 -9.67 -11.25 4.64
CA VAL A 311 -9.39 -10.08 5.46
C VAL A 311 -8.55 -10.53 6.67
N LEU A 312 -7.43 -9.86 6.89
CA LEU A 312 -6.58 -10.18 8.04
C LEU A 312 -7.25 -9.71 9.34
N LYS A 313 -7.30 -10.63 10.30
CA LYS A 313 -7.65 -10.34 11.69
C LYS A 313 -6.37 -10.14 12.51
N PRO A 314 -6.42 -9.36 13.63
CA PRO A 314 -5.32 -9.29 14.56
C PRO A 314 -4.92 -10.70 15.02
N ASP A 315 -3.67 -11.04 14.80
CA ASP A 315 -3.12 -12.34 15.16
C ASP A 315 -2.03 -12.19 16.24
N ASP A 316 -1.63 -13.29 16.87
CA ASP A 316 -0.60 -13.35 17.91
C ASP A 316 0.77 -12.79 17.47
N TRP A 317 0.98 -12.60 16.17
CA TRP A 317 2.23 -12.05 15.62
C TRP A 317 2.33 -10.53 15.65
N ILE A 318 1.20 -9.83 15.87
CA ILE A 318 1.18 -8.39 16.01
C ILE A 318 0.85 -8.07 17.46
N LYS A 319 1.89 -7.73 18.22
CA LYS A 319 1.79 -7.46 19.66
C LYS A 319 1.82 -5.99 19.93
N CYS A 320 0.79 -5.53 20.56
CA CYS A 320 0.62 -4.14 20.91
C CYS A 320 0.83 -3.93 22.41
N ARG A 321 1.49 -2.86 22.83
CA ARG A 321 1.58 -2.50 24.26
C ARG A 321 0.20 -2.13 24.78
N LYS A 322 -0.28 -2.88 25.78
CA LYS A 322 -1.66 -2.87 26.33
C LYS A 322 -2.25 -1.48 26.69
N ASN A 323 -1.45 -0.46 26.89
CA ASN A 323 -1.94 0.83 27.39
C ASN A 323 -2.22 1.90 26.32
N ASN A 324 -1.95 1.62 25.03
CA ASN A 324 -2.02 2.64 23.97
C ASN A 324 -2.89 2.24 22.78
N ILE A 325 -3.57 1.11 22.85
CA ILE A 325 -4.38 0.60 21.74
C ILE A 325 -5.83 0.55 22.17
N LYS A 326 -6.66 1.19 21.37
CA LYS A 326 -8.11 1.06 21.46
C LYS A 326 -8.50 -0.30 20.89
N ASP A 327 -9.55 -0.89 21.42
CA ASP A 327 -10.09 -2.19 20.98
C ASP A 327 -10.58 -2.19 19.52
N ASP A 328 -10.63 -1.00 18.89
CA ASP A 328 -11.10 -0.73 17.54
C ASP A 328 -9.96 -0.60 16.47
N TRP A 329 -8.73 -1.04 16.78
CA TRP A 329 -7.64 -0.97 15.81
C TRP A 329 -7.82 -1.94 14.65
N ASP A 330 -8.15 -1.40 13.50
CA ASP A 330 -8.23 -2.17 12.26
C ASP A 330 -6.86 -2.33 11.61
N ILE A 331 -6.31 -3.54 11.70
CA ILE A 331 -5.02 -3.90 11.10
C ILE A 331 -4.99 -3.68 9.58
N SER A 332 -6.10 -3.95 8.90
CA SER A 332 -6.20 -3.82 7.45
C SER A 332 -5.87 -2.42 6.97
N THR A 333 -6.18 -1.41 7.78
CA THR A 333 -5.87 -0.01 7.51
C THR A 333 -4.37 0.31 7.69
N PHE A 334 -3.64 -0.46 8.52
CA PHE A 334 -2.24 -0.19 8.88
C PHE A 334 -1.23 -1.14 8.21
N THR A 335 -1.65 -2.01 7.30
CA THR A 335 -0.81 -3.03 6.65
C THR A 335 0.45 -2.45 6.03
N THR A 336 0.34 -1.34 5.29
CA THR A 336 1.49 -0.64 4.70
C THR A 336 2.46 -0.16 5.78
N ALA A 337 1.97 0.54 6.81
CA ALA A 337 2.83 1.02 7.90
C ALA A 337 3.50 -0.13 8.67
N LEU A 338 2.80 -1.25 8.88
CA LEU A 338 3.37 -2.46 9.49
C LEU A 338 4.44 -3.10 8.59
N GLY A 339 4.21 -3.13 7.28
CA GLY A 339 5.18 -3.62 6.29
C GLY A 339 6.46 -2.78 6.21
N LEU A 340 6.37 -1.47 6.48
CA LEU A 340 7.55 -0.60 6.60
C LEU A 340 8.44 -0.97 7.79
N LEU A 341 7.86 -1.46 8.89
CA LEU A 341 8.65 -1.94 10.05
C LEU A 341 9.47 -3.20 9.73
N LEU A 342 9.05 -3.96 8.72
CA LEU A 342 9.74 -5.17 8.24
C LEU A 342 10.87 -4.87 7.25
N LYS A 343 11.08 -3.60 6.87
CA LYS A 343 12.20 -3.21 6.00
C LYS A 343 13.52 -3.45 6.71
N GLU A 344 14.32 -4.34 6.17
CA GLU A 344 15.68 -4.60 6.63
C GLU A 344 16.56 -3.34 6.53
N LYS A 345 17.65 -3.30 7.29
CA LYS A 345 18.53 -2.14 7.38
C LYS A 345 19.35 -1.92 6.12
#